data_a5dcd47c239c8a54c8e41f126ba1dcce
#
_entry.id   a5dcd47c239c8a54c8e41f126ba1dcce
#
_cell.length_a   1.000
_cell.length_b   1.000
_cell.length_c   1.000
_cell.angle_alpha   90.00
_cell.angle_beta   90.00
_cell.angle_gamma   90.00
#
_symmetry.space_group_name_H-M   'P 1'
#
loop_
_entity.id
_entity.type
_entity.pdbx_description
1 polymer ?
#
loop_
_entity_poly.entity_id
_entity_poly.type
_entity_poly.pdbx_seq_one_letter_code
_entity_poly.pdbx_strand_id
1 'polypeptide(L)'
;MVILANSFAYPCTNLLVGKNASADGSTLISYAADSYGLYGELYHWPAKQYRPGELLKVYEWDTGKYLGDIPQAIQTYNVIGNMNEHQLAIG
;
A
#
# COMPACT_ATOMS: atom_id res chain seq x y z
N MET A 1 3.57 -11.38 42.23
CA MET A 1 4.04 -12.09 41.03
C MET A 1 3.34 -11.43 39.83
N VAL A 2 4.04 -10.53 39.13
CA VAL A 2 3.49 -9.82 37.98
C VAL A 2 3.83 -10.67 36.76
N ILE A 3 2.81 -11.24 36.14
CA ILE A 3 2.95 -11.94 34.85
C ILE A 3 2.94 -10.87 33.79
N LEU A 4 4.11 -10.50 33.26
CA LEU A 4 4.24 -9.73 32.03
C LEU A 4 3.83 -10.66 30.89
N ALA A 5 2.59 -10.53 30.41
CA ALA A 5 2.18 -11.09 29.15
C ALA A 5 2.92 -10.35 28.04
N ASN A 6 3.99 -10.95 27.54
CA ASN A 6 4.62 -10.51 26.27
C ASN A 6 3.63 -10.83 25.14
N SER A 7 2.78 -9.90 24.80
CA SER A 7 2.08 -9.92 23.52
C SER A 7 3.14 -9.63 22.45
N PHE A 8 3.58 -10.66 21.74
CA PHE A 8 4.34 -10.47 20.52
C PHE A 8 3.40 -9.86 19.48
N ALA A 9 3.44 -8.54 19.37
CA ALA A 9 2.91 -7.90 18.18
C ALA A 9 3.89 -8.25 17.06
N TYR A 10 3.41 -8.92 16.01
CA TYR A 10 4.16 -9.13 14.77
C TYR A 10 3.87 -7.93 13.87
N PRO A 11 4.69 -6.88 13.91
CA PRO A 11 4.51 -5.74 13.02
C PRO A 11 4.98 -6.11 11.63
N CYS A 12 4.38 -5.46 10.61
CA CYS A 12 4.89 -5.52 9.25
C CYS A 12 6.34 -5.03 9.20
N THR A 13 7.14 -5.59 8.29
CA THR A 13 8.56 -5.23 8.13
C THR A 13 8.74 -4.27 6.96
N ASN A 14 9.36 -3.13 7.21
CA ASN A 14 9.63 -2.11 6.20
C ASN A 14 11.12 -1.79 6.15
N LEU A 15 11.66 -1.59 4.94
CA LEU A 15 12.99 -1.08 4.73
C LEU A 15 12.91 0.22 3.93
N LEU A 16 13.59 1.25 4.42
CA LEU A 16 13.73 2.54 3.78
C LEU A 16 15.21 2.79 3.51
N VAL A 17 15.58 2.96 2.25
CA VAL A 17 16.96 3.23 1.84
C VAL A 17 17.01 4.60 1.19
N GLY A 18 17.69 5.55 1.82
CA GLY A 18 17.91 6.88 1.29
C GLY A 18 19.01 6.91 0.22
N LYS A 19 19.03 7.96 -0.59
CA LYS A 19 19.95 8.13 -1.71
C LYS A 19 21.45 8.00 -1.37
N ASN A 20 21.84 8.29 -0.14
CA ASN A 20 23.23 8.19 0.30
C ASN A 20 23.63 6.78 0.74
N ALA A 21 22.67 5.87 0.86
CA ALA A 21 22.86 4.48 1.26
C ALA A 21 22.68 3.48 0.10
N SER A 22 22.23 3.95 -1.07
CA SER A 22 22.11 3.16 -2.29
C SER A 22 23.32 3.30 -3.17
N ALA A 23 23.62 2.30 -4.00
CA ALA A 23 24.77 2.29 -4.88
C ALA A 23 24.67 3.29 -6.05
N ASP A 24 23.46 3.61 -6.47
CA ASP A 24 23.15 4.45 -7.63
C ASP A 24 22.47 5.79 -7.27
N GLY A 25 22.31 6.07 -5.96
CA GLY A 25 21.63 7.27 -5.48
C GLY A 25 20.10 7.19 -5.53
N SER A 26 19.54 6.01 -5.81
CA SER A 26 18.09 5.80 -5.74
C SER A 26 17.59 5.76 -4.29
N THR A 27 16.30 6.04 -4.11
CA THR A 27 15.60 5.81 -2.84
C THR A 27 14.72 4.58 -3.00
N LEU A 28 14.81 3.65 -2.05
CA LEU A 28 14.08 2.40 -2.07
C LEU A 28 13.18 2.31 -0.85
N ILE A 29 11.98 1.76 -1.06
CA ILE A 29 11.06 1.39 0.01
C ILE A 29 10.58 -0.04 -0.24
N SER A 30 10.60 -0.86 0.79
CA SER A 30 9.94 -2.15 0.78
C SER A 30 8.91 -2.24 1.89
N TYR A 31 7.85 -2.99 1.64
CA TYR A 31 6.81 -3.27 2.61
C TYR A 31 6.50 -4.77 2.58
N ALA A 32 6.55 -5.41 3.73
CA ALA A 32 6.14 -6.79 3.90
C ALA A 32 5.03 -6.86 4.97
N ALA A 33 3.84 -7.26 4.55
CA ALA A 33 2.77 -7.61 5.47
C ALA A 33 3.04 -9.01 6.02
N ASP A 34 3.47 -9.09 7.28
CA ASP A 34 3.82 -10.36 7.91
C ASP A 34 2.52 -11.11 8.27
N SER A 35 2.12 -12.06 7.44
CA SER A 35 0.92 -12.87 7.61
C SER A 35 1.10 -14.27 7.03
N TYR A 36 0.50 -15.26 7.66
CA TYR A 36 0.52 -16.65 7.16
C TYR A 36 -0.44 -16.92 6.00
N GLY A 37 -1.40 -16.05 5.77
CA GLY A 37 -2.47 -16.24 4.79
C GLY A 37 -2.53 -15.21 3.68
N LEU A 38 -1.61 -14.23 3.66
CA LEU A 38 -1.59 -13.18 2.65
C LEU A 38 -0.54 -13.48 1.59
N TYR A 39 -0.97 -13.41 0.31
CA TYR A 39 -0.08 -13.53 -0.84
C TYR A 39 0.00 -12.18 -1.53
N GLY A 40 1.24 -11.71 -1.78
CA GLY A 40 1.47 -10.49 -2.53
C GLY A 40 1.38 -10.75 -4.03
N GLU A 41 0.74 -9.83 -4.74
CA GLU A 41 0.74 -9.76 -6.20
C GLU A 41 1.32 -8.41 -6.63
N LEU A 42 1.91 -8.37 -7.82
CA LEU A 42 2.33 -7.11 -8.41
C LEU A 42 1.14 -6.45 -9.08
N TYR A 43 0.61 -5.43 -8.47
CA TYR A 43 -0.51 -4.66 -9.02
C TYR A 43 0.01 -3.52 -9.92
N HIS A 44 -0.65 -3.34 -11.05
CA HIS A 44 -0.49 -2.17 -11.90
C HIS A 44 -1.86 -1.53 -12.12
N TRP A 45 -1.98 -0.29 -11.70
CA TRP A 45 -3.15 0.55 -11.91
C TRP A 45 -2.80 1.66 -12.90
N PRO A 46 -3.31 1.62 -14.14
CA PRO A 46 -3.01 2.65 -15.13
C PRO A 46 -3.63 3.99 -14.74
N ALA A 47 -2.96 5.08 -15.13
CA ALA A 47 -3.51 6.43 -15.02
C ALA A 47 -4.85 6.54 -15.74
N LYS A 48 -5.80 7.27 -15.16
CA LYS A 48 -7.16 7.37 -15.68
C LYS A 48 -7.80 8.72 -15.38
N GLN A 49 -8.71 9.13 -16.27
CA GLN A 49 -9.59 10.27 -16.07
C GLN A 49 -10.99 9.76 -15.72
N TYR A 50 -11.62 10.37 -14.74
CA TYR A 50 -12.95 10.03 -14.26
C TYR A 50 -13.88 11.24 -14.40
N ARG A 51 -15.18 10.99 -14.43
CA ARG A 51 -16.18 12.06 -14.50
C ARG A 51 -16.29 12.77 -13.14
N PRO A 52 -16.54 14.09 -13.13
CA PRO A 52 -16.87 14.78 -11.90
C PRO A 52 -18.06 14.13 -11.17
N GLY A 53 -17.92 13.86 -9.88
CA GLY A 53 -18.96 13.22 -9.07
C GLY A 53 -19.03 11.69 -9.16
N GLU A 54 -18.13 11.06 -9.93
CA GLU A 54 -18.00 9.60 -9.93
C GLU A 54 -17.59 9.08 -8.55
N LEU A 55 -18.08 7.91 -8.18
CA LEU A 55 -17.79 7.27 -6.91
C LEU A 55 -16.94 6.02 -7.11
N LEU A 56 -15.97 5.83 -6.23
CA LEU A 56 -15.18 4.62 -6.14
C LEU A 56 -15.82 3.67 -5.12
N LYS A 57 -16.16 2.47 -5.57
CA LYS A 57 -16.63 1.41 -4.67
C LYS A 57 -15.47 0.80 -3.92
N VAL A 58 -15.59 0.79 -2.59
CA VAL A 58 -14.58 0.22 -1.71
C VAL A 58 -15.04 -1.16 -1.24
N TYR A 59 -14.13 -2.10 -1.33
CA TYR A 59 -14.36 -3.48 -0.91
C TYR A 59 -13.28 -3.88 0.11
N GLU A 60 -13.66 -4.73 1.04
CA GLU A 60 -12.71 -5.38 1.94
C GLU A 60 -11.79 -6.28 1.13
N TRP A 61 -10.50 -6.17 1.40
CA TRP A 61 -9.48 -6.77 0.55
C TRP A 61 -9.51 -8.32 0.56
N ASP A 62 -9.70 -8.92 1.72
CA ASP A 62 -9.64 -10.38 1.91
C ASP A 62 -10.96 -11.10 1.63
N THR A 63 -12.09 -10.49 1.96
CA THR A 63 -13.41 -11.10 1.82
C THR A 63 -14.17 -10.65 0.57
N GLY A 64 -13.76 -9.52 -0.04
CA GLY A 64 -14.50 -8.88 -1.11
C GLY A 64 -15.81 -8.22 -0.67
N LYS A 65 -16.05 -8.08 0.64
CA LYS A 65 -17.25 -7.44 1.18
C LYS A 65 -17.27 -5.96 0.81
N TYR A 66 -18.41 -5.51 0.28
CA TYR A 66 -18.63 -4.10 -0.02
C TYR A 66 -18.68 -3.26 1.25
N LEU A 67 -17.87 -2.21 1.33
CA LEU A 67 -17.74 -1.32 2.47
C LEU A 67 -18.44 0.03 2.28
N GLY A 68 -18.65 0.46 1.04
CA GLY A 68 -19.26 1.75 0.72
C GLY A 68 -18.63 2.41 -0.49
N ASP A 69 -19.11 3.62 -0.79
CA ASP A 69 -18.60 4.45 -1.88
C ASP A 69 -17.87 5.67 -1.31
N ILE A 70 -16.77 6.05 -1.95
CA ILE A 70 -16.03 7.28 -1.66
C ILE A 70 -15.92 8.14 -2.93
N PRO A 71 -15.74 9.47 -2.81
CA PRO A 71 -15.50 10.31 -3.98
C PRO A 71 -14.28 9.83 -4.76
N GLN A 72 -14.48 9.59 -6.07
CA GLN A 72 -13.39 9.26 -6.98
C GLN A 72 -12.61 10.53 -7.35
N ALA A 73 -11.28 10.48 -7.28
CA ALA A 73 -10.44 11.55 -7.81
C ALA A 73 -10.66 11.66 -9.33
N ILE A 74 -10.78 12.90 -9.84
CA ILE A 74 -11.03 13.16 -11.28
C ILE A 74 -9.88 12.62 -12.14
N GLN A 75 -8.65 12.64 -11.61
CA GLN A 75 -7.47 12.10 -12.27
C GLN A 75 -6.72 11.17 -11.31
N THR A 76 -6.31 10.02 -11.81
CA THR A 76 -5.37 9.12 -11.13
C THR A 76 -4.10 8.98 -11.95
N TYR A 77 -3.04 8.51 -11.31
CA TYR A 77 -1.73 8.28 -11.92
C TYR A 77 -1.47 6.79 -12.09
N ASN A 78 -0.45 6.45 -12.89
CA ASN A 78 0.05 5.08 -12.93
C ASN A 78 0.60 4.69 -11.56
N VAL A 79 0.17 3.53 -11.07
CA VAL A 79 0.64 2.97 -9.80
C VAL A 79 1.12 1.54 -10.03
N ILE A 80 2.30 1.23 -9.53
CA ILE A 80 2.84 -0.13 -9.48
C ILE A 80 3.09 -0.47 -8.02
N GLY A 81 2.46 -1.54 -7.55
CA GLY A 81 2.47 -1.84 -6.13
C GLY A 81 1.92 -0.65 -5.33
N ASN A 82 2.74 -0.07 -4.46
CA ASN A 82 2.36 1.06 -3.61
C ASN A 82 3.01 2.39 -4.04
N MET A 83 3.58 2.48 -5.24
CA MET A 83 4.26 3.69 -5.73
C MET A 83 3.63 4.20 -7.03
N ASN A 84 3.42 5.51 -7.12
CA ASN A 84 2.95 6.14 -8.35
C ASN A 84 4.13 6.65 -9.23
N GLU A 85 3.82 7.08 -10.46
CA GLU A 85 4.80 7.60 -11.44
C GLU A 85 5.52 8.88 -10.99
N HIS A 86 5.02 9.57 -9.96
CA HIS A 86 5.67 10.72 -9.33
C HIS A 86 6.52 10.34 -8.12
N GLN A 87 6.81 9.04 -7.94
CA GLN A 87 7.64 8.50 -6.85
C GLN A 87 7.04 8.69 -5.44
N LEU A 88 5.73 8.92 -5.35
CA LEU A 88 5.03 8.86 -4.09
C LEU A 88 4.69 7.40 -3.77
N ALA A 89 5.16 6.93 -2.63
CA ALA A 89 4.87 5.59 -2.12
C ALA A 89 4.13 5.66 -0.77
N ILE A 90 3.23 4.72 -0.55
CA ILE A 90 2.47 4.55 0.69
C ILE A 90 2.56 3.07 1.09
N GLY A 91 2.90 2.83 2.35
CA GLY A 91 3.01 1.47 2.91
C GLY A 91 2.59 1.43 4.36
#